data_db633e02ec900c6c40687b01c17e6fdc
#
_entry.id   db633e02ec900c6c40687b01c17e6fdc
#
_cell.length_a   1.000
_cell.length_b   1.000
_cell.length_c   1.000
_cell.angle_alpha   90.00
_cell.angle_beta   90.00
_cell.angle_gamma   90.00
#
_symmetry.space_group_name_H-M   'P 1'
#
loop_
_entity.id
_entity.type
_entity.pdbx_description
1 polymer ?
#
loop_
_entity_poly.entity_id
_entity_poly.type
_entity_poly.pdbx_seq_one_letter_code
_entity_poly.pdbx_strand_id
1 'polypeptide(L)'
;MSLSELVVPVLLCFTACYALGKRVDVYTALTRGAEEGLNVLVHILPSLIALLTAVYMFRASGAMEYLGALLASALERVGIPPEVAPLLFIRPISGSGALAVGSELMATYGPDSYIGRVAAVMLGSSETTFYTIAVYFGSVGIVKTRYTIPASLCADAVMFLTSAAAVRVLMG
;
A
#
# COMPACT_ATOMS: atom_id res chain seq x y z
N MET A 1 15.88 2.80 21.15
CA MET A 1 15.57 1.82 20.09
C MET A 1 14.22 1.21 20.44
N SER A 2 13.25 1.37 19.58
CA SER A 2 11.94 0.75 19.78
C SER A 2 12.03 -0.75 19.47
N LEU A 3 11.15 -1.55 20.09
CA LEU A 3 11.12 -3.01 19.88
C LEU A 3 10.95 -3.36 18.39
N SER A 4 10.24 -2.50 17.64
CA SER A 4 10.03 -2.63 16.20
C SER A 4 11.30 -2.47 15.36
N GLU A 5 12.27 -1.67 15.80
CA GLU A 5 13.54 -1.48 15.08
C GLU A 5 14.44 -2.71 15.17
N LEU A 6 14.26 -3.55 16.20
CA LEU A 6 15.05 -4.77 16.41
C LEU A 6 14.54 -5.98 15.62
N VAL A 7 13.31 -5.95 15.13
CA VAL A 7 12.69 -7.10 14.45
C VAL A 7 13.49 -7.52 13.22
N VAL A 8 13.85 -6.60 12.35
CA VAL A 8 14.59 -6.91 11.11
C VAL A 8 16.00 -7.40 11.41
N PRO A 9 16.82 -6.71 12.23
CA PRO A 9 18.15 -7.21 12.62
C PRO A 9 18.11 -8.59 13.28
N VAL A 10 17.13 -8.85 14.16
CA VAL A 10 16.99 -10.15 14.84
C VAL A 10 16.63 -11.25 13.85
N LEU A 11 15.71 -11.01 12.91
CA LEU A 11 15.36 -11.96 11.86
C LEU A 11 16.56 -12.29 10.97
N LEU A 12 17.34 -11.28 10.57
CA LEU A 12 18.55 -11.48 9.75
C LEU A 12 19.61 -12.26 10.51
N CYS A 13 19.84 -11.94 11.78
CA CYS A 13 20.78 -12.66 12.64
C CYS A 13 20.32 -14.12 12.84
N PHE A 14 19.06 -14.33 13.14
CA PHE A 14 18.49 -15.67 13.30
C PHE A 14 18.62 -16.52 12.04
N THR A 15 18.28 -15.98 10.88
CA THR A 15 18.40 -16.70 9.60
C THR A 15 19.86 -17.03 9.27
N ALA A 16 20.79 -16.11 9.52
CA ALA A 16 22.21 -16.34 9.32
C ALA A 16 22.75 -17.43 10.28
N CYS A 17 22.43 -17.37 11.56
CA CYS A 17 22.82 -18.38 12.54
C CYS A 17 22.24 -19.77 12.22
N TYR A 18 20.98 -19.80 11.80
CA TYR A 18 20.31 -21.05 11.41
C TYR A 18 20.96 -21.67 10.17
N ALA A 19 21.29 -20.87 9.17
CA ALA A 19 21.96 -21.32 7.96
C ALA A 19 23.37 -21.88 8.25
N LEU A 20 24.13 -21.21 9.13
CA LEU A 20 25.44 -21.70 9.59
C LEU A 20 25.29 -23.03 10.33
N GLY A 21 24.29 -23.18 11.21
CA GLY A 21 24.01 -24.43 11.92
C GLY A 21 23.64 -25.58 10.99
N LYS A 22 23.02 -25.28 9.84
CA LYS A 22 22.72 -26.25 8.77
C LYS A 22 23.85 -26.46 7.77
N ARG A 23 25.02 -25.83 7.99
CA ARG A 23 26.17 -25.87 7.09
C ARG A 23 25.86 -25.43 5.65
N VAL A 24 24.95 -24.49 5.49
CA VAL A 24 24.63 -23.86 4.20
C VAL A 24 25.74 -22.85 3.91
N ASP A 25 26.23 -22.83 2.65
CA ASP A 25 27.10 -21.75 2.19
C ASP A 25 26.27 -20.47 2.04
N VAL A 26 26.34 -19.63 3.07
CA VAL A 26 25.55 -18.39 3.19
C VAL A 26 25.88 -17.42 2.06
N TYR A 27 27.15 -17.34 1.65
CA TYR A 27 27.56 -16.43 0.58
C TYR A 27 26.97 -16.85 -0.76
N THR A 28 27.10 -18.12 -1.12
CA THR A 28 26.53 -18.66 -2.37
C THR A 28 25.01 -18.57 -2.38
N ALA A 29 24.33 -18.82 -1.24
CA ALA A 29 22.89 -18.68 -1.13
C ALA A 29 22.43 -17.21 -1.29
N LEU A 30 23.17 -16.24 -0.71
CA LEU A 30 22.88 -14.82 -0.86
C LEU A 30 23.07 -14.31 -2.29
N THR A 31 24.19 -14.70 -2.94
CA THR A 31 24.46 -14.27 -4.31
C THR A 31 23.43 -14.85 -5.30
N ARG A 32 23.04 -16.11 -5.10
CA ARG A 32 21.98 -16.73 -5.89
C ARG A 32 20.63 -16.06 -5.66
N GLY A 33 20.27 -15.77 -4.41
CA GLY A 33 19.04 -15.05 -4.08
C GLY A 33 19.02 -13.63 -4.67
N ALA A 34 20.15 -12.94 -4.70
CA ALA A 34 20.28 -11.64 -5.34
C ALA A 34 20.09 -11.71 -6.86
N GLU A 35 20.66 -12.73 -7.52
CA GLU A 35 20.49 -12.97 -8.96
C GLU A 35 19.01 -13.27 -9.30
N GLU A 36 18.38 -14.18 -8.55
CA GLU A 36 16.96 -14.49 -8.71
C GLU A 36 16.08 -13.26 -8.48
N GLY A 37 16.37 -12.45 -7.46
CA GLY A 37 15.68 -11.20 -7.17
C GLY A 37 15.83 -10.16 -8.29
N LEU A 38 17.00 -10.03 -8.87
CA LEU A 38 17.25 -9.15 -10.02
C LEU A 38 16.44 -9.57 -11.25
N ASN A 39 16.39 -10.87 -11.52
CA ASN A 39 15.59 -11.42 -12.61
C ASN A 39 14.08 -11.13 -12.42
N VAL A 40 13.57 -11.28 -11.20
CA VAL A 40 12.19 -10.91 -10.87
C VAL A 40 11.98 -9.42 -11.10
N LEU A 41 12.89 -8.56 -10.63
CA LEU A 41 12.80 -7.10 -10.79
C LEU A 41 12.69 -6.71 -12.28
N VAL A 42 13.55 -7.25 -13.12
CA VAL A 42 13.51 -6.97 -14.58
C VAL A 42 12.19 -7.43 -15.20
N HIS A 43 11.65 -8.57 -14.74
CA HIS A 43 10.38 -9.12 -15.26
C HIS A 43 9.16 -8.25 -14.90
N ILE A 44 9.13 -7.67 -13.69
CA ILE A 44 8.01 -6.84 -13.24
C ILE A 44 8.11 -5.37 -13.69
N LEU A 45 9.30 -4.91 -14.05
CA LEU A 45 9.55 -3.51 -14.40
C LEU A 45 8.63 -2.95 -15.50
N PRO A 46 8.37 -3.67 -16.62
CA PRO A 46 7.48 -3.17 -17.67
C PRO A 46 6.04 -2.95 -17.17
N SER A 47 5.50 -3.87 -16.37
CA SER A 47 4.16 -3.75 -15.81
C SER A 47 4.05 -2.61 -14.80
N LEU A 48 5.10 -2.38 -14.00
CA LEU A 48 5.17 -1.25 -13.08
C LEU A 48 5.23 0.10 -13.82
N ILE A 49 6.04 0.21 -14.87
CA ILE A 49 6.10 1.43 -15.69
C ILE A 49 4.74 1.75 -16.30
N ALA A 50 4.08 0.76 -16.89
CA ALA A 50 2.74 0.93 -17.48
C ALA A 50 1.71 1.36 -16.42
N LEU A 51 1.70 0.71 -15.26
CA LEU A 51 0.81 1.05 -14.14
C LEU A 51 1.05 2.48 -13.65
N LEU A 52 2.30 2.83 -13.34
CA LEU A 52 2.63 4.17 -12.85
C LEU A 52 2.29 5.26 -13.87
N THR A 53 2.56 5.00 -15.15
CA THR A 53 2.18 5.94 -16.22
C THR A 53 0.67 6.16 -16.25
N ALA A 54 -0.13 5.10 -16.21
CA ALA A 54 -1.59 5.22 -16.17
C ALA A 54 -2.08 6.01 -14.94
N VAL A 55 -1.47 5.80 -13.79
CA VAL A 55 -1.78 6.53 -12.56
C VAL A 55 -1.48 8.02 -12.69
N TYR A 56 -0.29 8.38 -13.20
CA TYR A 56 0.08 9.78 -13.41
C TYR A 56 -0.85 10.47 -14.42
N MET A 57 -1.23 9.77 -15.49
CA MET A 57 -2.20 10.29 -16.46
C MET A 57 -3.58 10.53 -15.83
N PHE A 58 -4.06 9.57 -15.02
CA PHE A 58 -5.33 9.69 -14.32
C PHE A 58 -5.34 10.84 -13.31
N ARG A 59 -4.24 11.03 -12.59
CA ARG A 59 -4.07 12.16 -11.67
C ARG A 59 -3.99 13.49 -12.44
N ALA A 60 -3.20 13.56 -13.50
CA ALA A 60 -3.04 14.78 -14.30
C ALA A 60 -4.32 15.21 -15.04
N SER A 61 -5.25 14.29 -15.28
CA SER A 61 -6.55 14.59 -15.93
C SER A 61 -7.56 15.30 -15.03
N GLY A 62 -7.30 15.44 -13.70
CA GLY A 62 -8.27 15.96 -12.74
C GLY A 62 -9.42 15.00 -12.42
N ALA A 63 -9.39 13.78 -12.93
CA ALA A 63 -10.46 12.81 -12.73
C ALA A 63 -10.58 12.36 -11.26
N MET A 64 -9.47 12.36 -10.51
CA MET A 64 -9.49 12.03 -9.08
C MET A 64 -10.28 13.04 -8.25
N GLU A 65 -10.05 14.32 -8.50
CA GLU A 65 -10.72 15.42 -7.82
C GLU A 65 -12.22 15.40 -8.15
N TYR A 66 -12.57 15.18 -9.40
CA TYR A 66 -13.96 15.08 -9.85
C TYR A 66 -14.68 13.90 -9.17
N LEU A 67 -14.08 12.72 -9.14
CA LEU A 67 -14.64 11.55 -8.47
C LEU A 67 -14.74 11.75 -6.96
N GLY A 68 -13.76 12.40 -6.34
CA GLY A 68 -13.79 12.77 -4.93
C GLY A 68 -14.98 13.67 -4.58
N ALA A 69 -15.20 14.71 -5.38
CA ALA A 69 -16.34 15.62 -5.21
C ALA A 69 -17.70 14.91 -5.39
N LEU A 70 -17.79 13.99 -6.37
CA LEU A 70 -19.00 13.22 -6.62
C LEU A 70 -19.35 12.28 -5.44
N LEU A 71 -18.35 11.72 -4.78
CA LEU A 71 -18.55 10.80 -3.66
C LEU A 71 -18.64 11.48 -2.30
N ALA A 72 -18.32 12.76 -2.19
CA ALA A 72 -18.27 13.49 -0.91
C ALA A 72 -19.53 13.29 -0.07
N SER A 73 -20.72 13.48 -0.66
CA SER A 73 -21.99 13.32 0.05
C SER A 73 -22.30 11.88 0.49
N ALA A 74 -21.79 10.88 -0.23
CA ALA A 74 -21.92 9.48 0.15
C ALA A 74 -20.95 9.13 1.28
N LEU A 75 -19.73 9.64 1.23
CA LEU A 75 -18.70 9.43 2.26
C LEU A 75 -19.10 10.01 3.61
N GLU A 76 -19.67 11.21 3.62
CA GLU A 76 -20.20 11.83 4.85
C GLU A 76 -21.26 10.96 5.53
N ARG A 77 -22.15 10.34 4.77
CA ARG A 77 -23.21 9.46 5.31
C ARG A 77 -22.65 8.22 6.02
N VAL A 78 -21.50 7.73 5.59
CA VAL A 78 -20.84 6.56 6.19
C VAL A 78 -19.77 6.97 7.22
N GLY A 79 -19.65 8.26 7.51
CA GLY A 79 -18.74 8.80 8.54
C GLY A 79 -17.27 8.92 8.08
N ILE A 80 -17.02 8.88 6.78
CA ILE A 80 -15.69 9.15 6.21
C ILE A 80 -15.62 10.64 5.86
N PRO A 81 -14.61 11.38 6.35
CA PRO A 81 -14.43 12.78 5.99
C PRO A 81 -14.24 12.92 4.46
N PRO A 82 -14.97 13.86 3.80
CA PRO A 82 -14.81 14.06 2.35
C PRO A 82 -13.40 14.41 1.92
N GLU A 83 -12.63 15.04 2.80
CA GLU A 83 -11.25 15.45 2.55
C GLU A 83 -10.31 14.27 2.29
N VAL A 84 -10.63 13.07 2.80
CA VAL A 84 -9.84 11.86 2.54
C VAL A 84 -10.24 11.16 1.23
N ALA A 85 -11.24 11.67 0.49
CA ALA A 85 -11.67 11.07 -0.77
C ALA A 85 -10.53 10.83 -1.78
N PRO A 86 -9.58 11.76 -2.01
CA PRO A 86 -8.45 11.51 -2.89
C PRO A 86 -7.62 10.29 -2.46
N LEU A 87 -7.52 10.03 -1.14
CA LEU A 87 -6.78 8.90 -0.61
C LEU A 87 -7.43 7.56 -0.96
N LEU A 88 -8.77 7.49 -0.98
CA LEU A 88 -9.51 6.29 -1.33
C LEU A 88 -9.21 5.81 -2.76
N PHE A 89 -9.02 6.75 -3.69
CA PHE A 89 -8.72 6.43 -5.09
C PHE A 89 -7.24 6.13 -5.31
N ILE A 90 -6.38 6.91 -4.64
CA ILE A 90 -4.94 6.79 -4.86
C ILE A 90 -4.35 5.55 -4.19
N ARG A 91 -4.90 5.15 -3.03
CA ARG A 91 -4.38 4.06 -2.22
C ARG A 91 -4.32 2.71 -2.94
N PRO A 92 -5.37 2.24 -3.63
CA PRO A 92 -5.32 1.00 -4.39
C PRO A 92 -4.29 1.02 -5.53
N ILE A 93 -3.91 2.21 -6.01
CA ILE A 93 -3.14 2.41 -7.24
C ILE A 93 -1.67 2.71 -6.96
N SER A 94 -1.38 3.61 -6.01
CA SER A 94 -0.02 4.12 -5.74
C SER A 94 0.24 4.31 -4.26
N GLY A 95 1.15 3.51 -3.70
CA GLY A 95 1.55 3.63 -2.29
C GLY A 95 2.26 4.95 -1.99
N SER A 96 3.21 5.37 -2.83
CA SER A 96 3.91 6.66 -2.69
C SER A 96 2.99 7.85 -2.91
N GLY A 97 2.07 7.77 -3.87
CA GLY A 97 1.04 8.78 -4.08
C GLY A 97 0.09 8.90 -2.89
N ALA A 98 -0.35 7.77 -2.34
CA ALA A 98 -1.17 7.75 -1.14
C ALA A 98 -0.44 8.34 0.07
N LEU A 99 0.85 8.02 0.25
CA LEU A 99 1.67 8.60 1.31
C LEU A 99 1.80 10.12 1.17
N ALA A 100 1.99 10.63 -0.05
CA ALA A 100 2.05 12.06 -0.31
C ALA A 100 0.74 12.77 0.05
N VAL A 101 -0.40 12.25 -0.44
CA VAL A 101 -1.74 12.80 -0.12
C VAL A 101 -2.03 12.72 1.37
N GLY A 102 -1.75 11.58 2.02
CA GLY A 102 -1.98 11.44 3.46
C GLY A 102 -1.09 12.36 4.29
N SER A 103 0.18 12.57 3.88
CA SER A 103 1.07 13.52 4.53
C SER A 103 0.57 14.96 4.38
N GLU A 104 0.05 15.33 3.22
CA GLU A 104 -0.56 16.63 2.96
C GLU A 104 -1.82 16.85 3.83
N LEU A 105 -2.69 15.84 3.94
CA LEU A 105 -3.85 15.89 4.83
C LEU A 105 -3.45 16.09 6.30
N MET A 106 -2.46 15.34 6.77
CA MET A 106 -1.93 15.49 8.13
C MET A 106 -1.27 16.84 8.37
N ALA A 107 -0.56 17.39 7.37
CA ALA A 107 0.04 18.71 7.46
C ALA A 107 -1.01 19.84 7.48
N THR A 108 -2.08 19.69 6.69
CA THR A 108 -3.13 20.71 6.54
C THR A 108 -4.10 20.73 7.72
N TYR A 109 -4.58 19.57 8.15
CA TYR A 109 -5.61 19.44 9.17
C TYR A 109 -5.08 19.13 10.56
N GLY A 110 -3.79 18.80 10.66
CA GLY A 110 -3.14 18.33 11.88
C GLY A 110 -3.19 16.81 12.04
N PRO A 111 -2.09 16.18 12.51
CA PRO A 111 -2.01 14.72 12.67
C PRO A 111 -3.00 14.17 13.72
N ASP A 112 -3.35 14.98 14.73
CA ASP A 112 -4.27 14.61 15.81
C ASP A 112 -5.73 14.93 15.51
N SER A 113 -6.02 15.59 14.40
CA SER A 113 -7.39 15.82 13.93
C SER A 113 -8.08 14.53 13.51
N TYR A 114 -9.40 14.50 13.48
CA TYR A 114 -10.14 13.35 12.95
C TYR A 114 -9.72 12.98 11.53
N ILE A 115 -9.56 13.98 10.65
CA ILE A 115 -9.12 13.80 9.26
C ILE A 115 -7.71 13.21 9.21
N GLY A 116 -6.76 13.77 9.97
CA GLY A 116 -5.38 13.30 10.01
C GLY A 116 -5.25 11.88 10.54
N ARG A 117 -5.97 11.55 11.63
CA ARG A 117 -6.00 10.19 12.20
C ARG A 117 -6.60 9.18 11.23
N VAL A 118 -7.73 9.52 10.58
CA VAL A 118 -8.35 8.65 9.56
C VAL A 118 -7.38 8.41 8.40
N ALA A 119 -6.72 9.45 7.89
CA ALA A 119 -5.73 9.31 6.82
C ALA A 119 -4.55 8.41 7.25
N ALA A 120 -4.02 8.60 8.47
CA ALA A 120 -2.93 7.80 9.00
C ALA A 120 -3.31 6.32 9.17
N VAL A 121 -4.49 6.03 9.70
CA VAL A 121 -4.99 4.65 9.87
C VAL A 121 -5.24 4.01 8.51
N MET A 122 -5.83 4.71 7.56
CA MET A 122 -6.01 4.20 6.18
C MET A 122 -4.68 3.85 5.52
N LEU A 123 -3.65 4.70 5.67
CA LEU A 123 -2.32 4.43 5.14
C LEU A 123 -1.66 3.20 5.77
N GLY A 124 -1.83 3.00 7.08
CA GLY A 124 -1.22 1.90 7.82
C GLY A 124 -1.96 0.56 7.71
N SER A 125 -3.22 0.55 7.29
CA SER A 125 -4.10 -0.64 7.37
C SER A 125 -4.21 -1.43 6.07
N SER A 126 -3.66 -0.96 4.97
CA SER A 126 -3.75 -1.64 3.67
C SER A 126 -2.47 -1.52 2.86
N GLU A 127 -2.38 -2.33 1.80
CA GLU A 127 -1.37 -2.25 0.78
C GLU A 127 -1.95 -1.73 -0.55
N THR A 128 -1.07 -1.42 -1.50
CA THR A 128 -1.44 -0.93 -2.82
C THR A 128 -1.91 -2.07 -3.70
N THR A 129 -3.21 -2.21 -3.88
CA THR A 129 -3.86 -3.34 -4.55
C THR A 129 -3.27 -3.64 -5.94
N PHE A 130 -3.27 -2.66 -6.84
CA PHE A 130 -2.80 -2.89 -8.21
C PHE A 130 -1.30 -3.14 -8.30
N TYR A 131 -0.50 -2.43 -7.50
CA TYR A 131 0.94 -2.66 -7.41
C TYR A 131 1.23 -4.08 -6.92
N THR A 132 0.60 -4.50 -5.83
CA THR A 132 0.78 -5.82 -5.23
C THR A 132 0.41 -6.93 -6.22
N ILE A 133 -0.73 -6.79 -6.91
CA ILE A 133 -1.14 -7.74 -7.94
C ILE A 133 -0.12 -7.78 -9.09
N ALA A 134 0.34 -6.64 -9.58
CA ALA A 134 1.31 -6.57 -10.67
C ALA A 134 2.64 -7.24 -10.29
N VAL A 135 3.13 -7.01 -9.07
CA VAL A 135 4.37 -7.62 -8.58
C VAL A 135 4.22 -9.13 -8.37
N TYR A 136 3.23 -9.57 -7.59
CA TYR A 136 3.10 -10.98 -7.23
C TYR A 136 2.67 -11.85 -8.42
N PHE A 137 1.67 -11.45 -9.18
CA PHE A 137 1.26 -12.22 -10.35
C PHE A 137 2.28 -12.12 -11.49
N GLY A 138 2.91 -10.96 -11.65
CA GLY A 138 3.99 -10.78 -12.63
C GLY A 138 5.19 -11.66 -12.37
N SER A 139 5.60 -11.81 -11.10
CA SER A 139 6.77 -12.63 -10.73
C SER A 139 6.58 -14.13 -11.02
N VAL A 140 5.33 -14.61 -10.99
CA VAL A 140 4.99 -16.03 -11.26
C VAL A 140 4.33 -16.25 -12.63
N GLY A 141 4.27 -15.21 -13.49
CA GLY A 141 3.73 -15.30 -14.85
C GLY A 141 2.21 -15.49 -14.92
N ILE A 142 1.47 -15.16 -13.87
CA ILE A 142 0.00 -15.26 -13.86
C ILE A 142 -0.60 -14.04 -14.56
N VAL A 143 -1.27 -14.28 -15.70
CA VAL A 143 -1.91 -13.20 -16.49
C VAL A 143 -3.39 -13.02 -16.13
N LYS A 144 -4.06 -14.08 -15.67
CA LYS A 144 -5.50 -14.04 -15.36
C LYS A 144 -5.71 -13.92 -13.85
N THR A 145 -6.05 -12.73 -13.40
CA THR A 145 -6.26 -12.42 -11.96
C THR A 145 -7.62 -12.90 -11.41
N ARG A 146 -8.54 -13.34 -12.28
CA ARG A 146 -9.90 -13.82 -11.92
C ARG A 146 -10.59 -12.83 -10.95
N TYR A 147 -10.92 -13.30 -9.75
CA TYR A 147 -11.63 -12.53 -8.72
C TYR A 147 -10.71 -11.69 -7.83
N THR A 148 -9.39 -11.71 -8.02
CA THR A 148 -8.46 -11.03 -7.12
C THR A 148 -8.68 -9.51 -7.10
N ILE A 149 -8.82 -8.88 -8.27
CA ILE A 149 -9.05 -7.42 -8.33
C ILE A 149 -10.35 -7.03 -7.63
N PRO A 150 -11.53 -7.55 -7.98
CA PRO A 150 -12.76 -7.17 -7.29
C PRO A 150 -12.75 -7.53 -5.80
N ALA A 151 -12.16 -8.66 -5.40
CA ALA A 151 -12.05 -9.04 -4.00
C ALA A 151 -11.16 -8.06 -3.21
N SER A 152 -10.01 -7.66 -3.76
CA SER A 152 -9.13 -6.68 -3.13
C SER A 152 -9.78 -5.30 -3.01
N LEU A 153 -10.49 -4.84 -4.05
CA LEU A 153 -11.20 -3.55 -3.98
C LEU A 153 -12.35 -3.58 -2.96
N CYS A 154 -13.05 -4.73 -2.80
CA CYS A 154 -14.02 -4.89 -1.72
C CYS A 154 -13.33 -4.85 -0.34
N ALA A 155 -12.16 -5.47 -0.20
CA ALA A 155 -11.38 -5.40 1.04
C ALA A 155 -10.92 -3.96 1.35
N ASP A 156 -10.46 -3.22 0.34
CA ASP A 156 -10.11 -1.80 0.46
C ASP A 156 -11.32 -0.97 0.92
N ALA A 157 -12.51 -1.18 0.34
CA ALA A 157 -13.73 -0.48 0.76
C ALA A 157 -14.09 -0.78 2.22
N VAL A 158 -13.99 -2.04 2.66
CA VAL A 158 -14.20 -2.41 4.07
C VAL A 158 -13.16 -1.77 4.96
N MET A 159 -11.89 -1.75 4.55
CA MET A 159 -10.81 -1.11 5.29
C MET A 159 -11.05 0.40 5.46
N PHE A 160 -11.47 1.12 4.42
CA PHE A 160 -11.79 2.54 4.52
C PHE A 160 -12.90 2.82 5.53
N LEU A 161 -13.98 2.03 5.49
CA LEU A 161 -15.10 2.14 6.44
C LEU A 161 -14.64 1.84 7.87
N THR A 162 -13.92 0.75 8.06
CA THR A 162 -13.46 0.33 9.40
C THR A 162 -12.39 1.26 9.96
N SER A 163 -11.53 1.86 9.14
CA SER A 163 -10.56 2.86 9.56
C SER A 163 -11.24 4.10 10.14
N ALA A 164 -12.22 4.66 9.43
CA ALA A 164 -12.99 5.81 9.92
C ALA A 164 -13.78 5.48 11.21
N ALA A 165 -14.41 4.30 11.23
CA ALA A 165 -15.14 3.84 12.41
C ALA A 165 -14.21 3.62 13.62
N ALA A 166 -13.05 2.98 13.41
CA ALA A 166 -12.07 2.75 14.47
C ALA A 166 -11.52 4.05 15.07
N VAL A 167 -11.17 5.02 14.22
CA VAL A 167 -10.73 6.34 14.71
C VAL A 167 -11.83 7.01 15.53
N ARG A 168 -13.08 6.94 15.07
CA ARG A 168 -14.21 7.55 15.78
C ARG A 168 -14.50 6.91 17.13
N VAL A 169 -14.33 5.59 17.24
CA VAL A 169 -14.65 4.83 18.48
C VAL A 169 -13.48 4.81 19.45
N LEU A 170 -12.25 4.68 18.96
CA LEU A 170 -11.07 4.46 19.81
C LEU A 170 -10.27 5.73 20.09
N MET A 171 -10.40 6.75 19.25
CA MET A 171 -9.58 7.97 19.31
C MET A 171 -10.42 9.27 19.35
N GLY A 172 -11.75 9.15 19.31
CA GLY A 172 -12.69 10.27 19.32
C GLY A 172 -13.02 10.81 20.69
#